data_7e7d16cb66b18222711b7c0cb1ad2cf0
#
_entry.id   7e7d16cb66b18222711b7c0cb1ad2cf0
#
_cell.length_a   1.000
_cell.length_b   1.000
_cell.length_c   1.000
_cell.angle_alpha   90.00
_cell.angle_beta   90.00
_cell.angle_gamma   90.00
#
_symmetry.space_group_name_H-M   'P 1'
#
loop_
_entity.id
_entity.type
_entity.pdbx_description
1 polymer ?
#
loop_
_entity_poly.entity_id
_entity_poly.type
_entity_poly.pdbx_seq_one_letter_code
_entity_poly.pdbx_strand_id
1 'polypeptide(L)'
;KAAEDMIESGDFEGAIAEFEMLGSYEDAKQRAEDTITELANKTAYEEAEDLLTKGDYAGAVHAFAQLRDYKDAAAREKEIQEQRYEEADKLADDEEFEGAIAIFEELGNYSDAKQRVADVEEAQKDKIKLLCANQRYAEALHFQNLQVGDVIKFGEYEQDNNLENGKEAIDWIVLDVKDN
;
A
#
# COMPACT_ATOMS: atom_id res chain seq x y z
N LYS A 1 36.71 27.22 -3.06
CA LYS A 1 35.77 28.12 -3.78
C LYS A 1 35.22 27.46 -5.05
N ALA A 2 36.10 26.92 -5.95
CA ALA A 2 35.61 26.30 -7.19
C ALA A 2 34.63 25.15 -6.92
N ALA A 3 34.97 24.19 -6.04
CA ALA A 3 34.10 23.08 -5.67
C ALA A 3 32.79 23.52 -5.00
N GLU A 4 32.81 24.59 -4.22
CA GLU A 4 31.59 25.16 -3.60
C GLU A 4 30.66 25.78 -4.65
N ASP A 5 31.23 26.53 -5.61
CA ASP A 5 30.45 27.08 -6.72
C ASP A 5 29.81 25.93 -7.58
N MET A 6 30.47 24.76 -7.69
CA MET A 6 29.95 23.56 -8.35
C MET A 6 28.78 22.96 -7.57
N ILE A 7 28.88 22.82 -6.24
CA ILE A 7 27.77 22.35 -5.39
C ILE A 7 26.56 23.28 -5.55
N GLU A 8 26.76 24.60 -5.50
CA GLU A 8 25.67 25.57 -5.65
C GLU A 8 25.00 25.49 -7.04
N SER A 9 25.78 25.14 -8.09
CA SER A 9 25.24 24.91 -9.43
C SER A 9 24.65 23.51 -9.66
N GLY A 10 24.79 22.61 -8.69
CA GLY A 10 24.30 21.23 -8.76
C GLY A 10 25.27 20.23 -9.41
N ASP A 11 26.50 20.65 -9.72
CA ASP A 11 27.58 19.80 -10.25
C ASP A 11 28.30 19.09 -9.08
N PHE A 12 27.66 18.13 -8.47
CA PHE A 12 28.19 17.39 -7.32
C PHE A 12 29.39 16.54 -7.71
N GLU A 13 29.37 15.87 -8.87
CA GLU A 13 30.47 15.06 -9.36
C GLU A 13 31.73 15.91 -9.61
N GLY A 14 31.58 17.09 -10.21
CA GLY A 14 32.66 18.02 -10.39
C GLY A 14 33.24 18.51 -9.05
N ALA A 15 32.38 18.81 -8.09
CA ALA A 15 32.80 19.23 -6.76
C ALA A 15 33.59 18.14 -6.01
N ILE A 16 33.12 16.88 -6.08
CA ILE A 16 33.78 15.71 -5.49
C ILE A 16 35.20 15.58 -6.08
N ALA A 17 35.31 15.60 -7.41
CA ALA A 17 36.61 15.50 -8.09
C ALA A 17 37.59 16.63 -7.67
N GLU A 18 37.11 17.87 -7.55
CA GLU A 18 37.92 18.98 -7.09
C GLU A 18 38.39 18.80 -5.63
N PHE A 19 37.52 18.34 -4.72
CA PHE A 19 37.92 18.05 -3.34
C PHE A 19 38.90 16.87 -3.26
N GLU A 20 38.74 15.81 -4.04
CA GLU A 20 39.68 14.68 -4.11
C GLU A 20 41.07 15.13 -4.63
N MET A 21 41.13 16.05 -5.60
CA MET A 21 42.40 16.61 -6.10
C MET A 21 43.16 17.39 -5.04
N LEU A 22 42.45 18.04 -4.11
CA LEU A 22 43.04 18.74 -2.96
C LEU A 22 43.61 17.75 -1.91
N GLY A 23 43.19 16.50 -1.92
CA GLY A 23 43.72 15.42 -1.08
C GLY A 23 43.61 15.73 0.41
N SER A 24 44.77 15.85 1.08
CA SER A 24 44.83 16.12 2.54
C SER A 24 44.88 17.61 2.89
N TYR A 25 44.62 18.52 1.94
CA TYR A 25 44.60 19.94 2.21
C TYR A 25 43.36 20.30 3.03
N GLU A 26 43.56 20.88 4.22
CA GLU A 26 42.53 21.29 5.16
C GLU A 26 41.46 20.16 5.38
N ASP A 27 40.21 20.49 5.13
CA ASP A 27 39.04 19.60 5.31
C ASP A 27 38.54 18.98 3.98
N ALA A 28 39.33 19.02 2.91
CA ALA A 28 38.89 18.63 1.56
C ALA A 28 38.36 17.19 1.52
N LYS A 29 39.01 16.25 2.24
CA LYS A 29 38.54 14.88 2.31
C LYS A 29 37.13 14.76 2.95
N GLN A 30 36.89 15.43 4.06
CA GLN A 30 35.60 15.46 4.74
C GLN A 30 34.55 16.09 3.83
N ARG A 31 34.88 17.17 3.15
CA ARG A 31 33.95 17.82 2.21
C ARG A 31 33.61 16.96 1.00
N ALA A 32 34.55 16.16 0.49
CA ALA A 32 34.25 15.16 -0.54
C ALA A 32 33.24 14.12 -0.03
N GLU A 33 33.46 13.56 1.17
CA GLU A 33 32.56 12.59 1.81
C GLU A 33 31.18 13.19 2.06
N ASP A 34 31.09 14.41 2.54
CA ASP A 34 29.82 15.13 2.77
C ASP A 34 29.09 15.38 1.44
N THR A 35 29.81 15.75 0.37
CA THR A 35 29.23 15.98 -0.96
C THR A 35 28.72 14.67 -1.59
N ILE A 36 29.46 13.57 -1.42
CA ILE A 36 29.00 12.22 -1.84
C ILE A 36 27.71 11.85 -1.13
N THR A 37 27.63 12.09 0.18
CA THR A 37 26.45 11.83 0.97
C THR A 37 25.25 12.66 0.51
N GLU A 38 25.47 13.94 0.26
CA GLU A 38 24.44 14.85 -0.26
C GLU A 38 23.92 14.41 -1.63
N LEU A 39 24.82 14.03 -2.55
CA LEU A 39 24.44 13.50 -3.86
C LEU A 39 23.61 12.21 -3.74
N ALA A 40 24.05 11.29 -2.87
CA ALA A 40 23.32 10.05 -2.63
C ALA A 40 21.92 10.31 -2.08
N ASN A 41 21.79 11.17 -1.09
CA ASN A 41 20.50 11.55 -0.51
C ASN A 41 19.59 12.25 -1.52
N LYS A 42 20.14 13.15 -2.36
CA LYS A 42 19.40 13.81 -3.43
C LYS A 42 18.85 12.79 -4.43
N THR A 43 19.69 11.88 -4.89
CA THR A 43 19.28 10.82 -5.84
C THR A 43 18.19 9.94 -5.24
N ALA A 44 18.36 9.49 -4.00
CA ALA A 44 17.38 8.66 -3.32
C ALA A 44 16.03 9.41 -3.10
N TYR A 45 16.08 10.72 -2.86
CA TYR A 45 14.87 11.53 -2.76
C TYR A 45 14.14 11.64 -4.10
N GLU A 46 14.88 11.86 -5.20
CA GLU A 46 14.32 11.91 -6.56
C GLU A 46 13.72 10.55 -6.97
N GLU A 47 14.36 9.43 -6.59
CA GLU A 47 13.82 8.07 -6.78
C GLU A 47 12.53 7.85 -5.98
N ALA A 48 12.44 8.35 -4.73
CA ALA A 48 11.23 8.27 -3.93
C ALA A 48 10.05 9.03 -4.56
N GLU A 49 10.29 10.24 -5.09
CA GLU A 49 9.27 11.00 -5.83
C GLU A 49 8.87 10.32 -7.15
N ASP A 50 9.79 9.64 -7.82
CA ASP A 50 9.50 8.87 -9.03
C ASP A 50 8.62 7.64 -8.73
N LEU A 51 8.88 6.94 -7.61
CA LEU A 51 7.99 5.86 -7.13
C LEU A 51 6.58 6.36 -6.87
N LEU A 52 6.45 7.52 -6.23
CA LEU A 52 5.15 8.14 -5.97
C LEU A 52 4.40 8.48 -7.28
N THR A 53 5.12 9.02 -8.29
CA THR A 53 4.53 9.31 -9.61
C THR A 53 4.07 8.05 -10.35
N LYS A 54 4.70 6.91 -10.10
CA LYS A 54 4.33 5.60 -10.66
C LYS A 54 3.20 4.92 -9.89
N GLY A 55 2.76 5.49 -8.77
CA GLY A 55 1.74 4.90 -7.91
C GLY A 55 2.25 3.80 -6.98
N ASP A 56 3.57 3.64 -6.87
CA ASP A 56 4.19 2.74 -5.89
C ASP A 56 4.31 3.45 -4.54
N TYR A 57 3.19 3.55 -3.85
CA TYR A 57 3.10 4.26 -2.56
C TYR A 57 3.91 3.56 -1.47
N ALA A 58 3.89 2.24 -1.41
CA ALA A 58 4.65 1.46 -0.44
C ALA A 58 6.16 1.64 -0.64
N GLY A 59 6.62 1.58 -1.88
CA GLY A 59 8.00 1.87 -2.25
C GLY A 59 8.42 3.28 -1.90
N ALA A 60 7.58 4.28 -2.20
CA ALA A 60 7.82 5.68 -1.88
C ALA A 60 7.93 5.93 -0.37
N VAL A 61 6.98 5.40 0.43
CA VAL A 61 7.02 5.47 1.91
C VAL A 61 8.31 4.87 2.44
N HIS A 62 8.69 3.69 1.95
CA HIS A 62 9.93 3.04 2.37
C HIS A 62 11.16 3.88 2.02
N ALA A 63 11.22 4.43 0.81
CA ALA A 63 12.35 5.25 0.35
C ALA A 63 12.47 6.55 1.16
N PHE A 64 11.37 7.26 1.40
CA PHE A 64 11.37 8.46 2.25
C PHE A 64 11.76 8.16 3.69
N ALA A 65 11.30 7.03 4.27
CA ALA A 65 11.68 6.60 5.62
C ALA A 65 13.20 6.38 5.77
N GLN A 66 13.91 5.92 4.72
CA GLN A 66 15.37 5.76 4.74
C GLN A 66 16.10 7.11 4.75
N LEU A 67 15.51 8.15 4.17
CA LEU A 67 16.09 9.50 4.09
C LEU A 67 16.00 10.27 5.41
N ARG A 68 15.12 9.86 6.33
CA ARG A 68 14.96 10.48 7.66
C ARG A 68 14.81 12.00 7.63
N ASP A 69 15.88 12.71 8.06
CA ASP A 69 15.90 14.17 8.20
C ASP A 69 16.32 14.89 6.92
N TYR A 70 16.48 14.20 5.80
CA TYR A 70 16.85 14.82 4.54
C TYR A 70 15.66 15.58 3.97
N LYS A 71 15.80 16.90 3.81
CA LYS A 71 14.74 17.82 3.36
C LYS A 71 13.45 17.60 4.18
N ASP A 72 12.35 17.37 3.48
CA ASP A 72 11.02 17.10 4.04
C ASP A 72 10.61 15.62 3.94
N ALA A 73 11.58 14.69 3.77
CA ALA A 73 11.30 13.26 3.54
C ALA A 73 10.37 12.67 4.60
N ALA A 74 10.59 12.97 5.88
CA ALA A 74 9.72 12.48 6.95
C ALA A 74 8.30 13.06 6.87
N ALA A 75 8.14 14.29 6.39
CA ALA A 75 6.82 14.89 6.17
C ALA A 75 6.13 14.27 4.95
N ARG A 76 6.88 13.98 3.88
CA ARG A 76 6.37 13.28 2.69
C ARG A 76 5.92 11.87 3.00
N GLU A 77 6.73 11.11 3.77
CA GLU A 77 6.33 9.78 4.25
C GLU A 77 4.97 9.83 4.96
N LYS A 78 4.84 10.73 5.94
CA LYS A 78 3.61 10.87 6.71
C LYS A 78 2.43 11.30 5.84
N GLU A 79 2.61 12.26 4.94
CA GLU A 79 1.58 12.75 4.03
C GLU A 79 1.03 11.62 3.15
N ILE A 80 1.91 10.78 2.58
CA ILE A 80 1.52 9.64 1.76
C ILE A 80 0.70 8.64 2.59
N GLN A 81 1.18 8.28 3.78
CA GLN A 81 0.48 7.35 4.67
C GLN A 81 -0.90 7.88 5.07
N GLU A 82 -1.03 9.18 5.37
CA GLU A 82 -2.29 9.83 5.74
C GLU A 82 -3.27 9.82 4.56
N GLN A 83 -2.83 10.19 3.35
CA GLN A 83 -3.67 10.16 2.14
C GLN A 83 -4.14 8.73 1.81
N ARG A 84 -3.26 7.74 1.92
CA ARG A 84 -3.63 6.34 1.68
C ARG A 84 -4.61 5.81 2.73
N TYR A 85 -4.45 6.22 3.98
CA TYR A 85 -5.39 5.85 5.04
C TYR A 85 -6.78 6.44 4.79
N GLU A 86 -6.88 7.72 4.41
CA GLU A 86 -8.14 8.36 4.05
C GLU A 86 -8.80 7.71 2.82
N GLU A 87 -8.01 7.31 1.83
CA GLU A 87 -8.48 6.57 0.66
C GLU A 87 -9.07 5.21 1.05
N ALA A 88 -8.39 4.47 1.93
CA ALA A 88 -8.89 3.19 2.43
C ALA A 88 -10.19 3.32 3.23
N ASP A 89 -10.29 4.34 4.08
CA ASP A 89 -11.52 4.63 4.82
C ASP A 89 -12.68 4.92 3.86
N LYS A 90 -12.43 5.74 2.84
CA LYS A 90 -13.46 6.04 1.83
C LYS A 90 -13.90 4.80 1.05
N LEU A 91 -12.96 3.95 0.63
CA LEU A 91 -13.29 2.68 -0.04
C LEU A 91 -14.14 1.77 0.87
N ALA A 92 -13.83 1.72 2.17
CA ALA A 92 -14.62 0.95 3.13
C ALA A 92 -16.05 1.51 3.27
N ASP A 93 -16.20 2.83 3.30
CA ASP A 93 -17.50 3.50 3.35
C ASP A 93 -18.31 3.29 2.07
N ASP A 94 -17.65 3.24 0.92
CA ASP A 94 -18.24 2.97 -0.39
C ASP A 94 -18.50 1.46 -0.62
N GLU A 95 -18.21 0.61 0.40
CA GLU A 95 -18.35 -0.86 0.36
C GLU A 95 -17.38 -1.55 -0.62
N GLU A 96 -16.32 -0.87 -1.03
CA GLU A 96 -15.22 -1.43 -1.82
C GLU A 96 -14.20 -2.12 -0.90
N PHE A 97 -14.67 -3.15 -0.18
CA PHE A 97 -13.97 -3.77 0.94
C PHE A 97 -12.58 -4.31 0.58
N GLU A 98 -12.43 -4.97 -0.57
CA GLU A 98 -11.15 -5.54 -1.01
C GLU A 98 -10.09 -4.45 -1.25
N GLY A 99 -10.49 -3.35 -1.88
CA GLY A 99 -9.61 -2.20 -2.08
C GLY A 99 -9.18 -1.58 -0.76
N ALA A 100 -10.12 -1.40 0.18
CA ALA A 100 -9.85 -0.88 1.51
C ALA A 100 -8.87 -1.79 2.28
N ILE A 101 -9.12 -3.10 2.30
CA ILE A 101 -8.27 -4.09 2.97
C ILE A 101 -6.86 -4.04 2.40
N ALA A 102 -6.71 -4.05 1.07
CA ALA A 102 -5.39 -4.03 0.42
C ALA A 102 -4.56 -2.80 0.84
N ILE A 103 -5.19 -1.63 0.90
CA ILE A 103 -4.51 -0.40 1.31
C ILE A 103 -4.17 -0.41 2.81
N PHE A 104 -5.07 -0.87 3.69
CA PHE A 104 -4.76 -0.98 5.12
C PHE A 104 -3.66 -2.00 5.40
N GLU A 105 -3.60 -3.11 4.65
CA GLU A 105 -2.49 -4.07 4.73
C GLU A 105 -1.16 -3.46 4.30
N GLU A 106 -1.15 -2.68 3.20
CA GLU A 106 0.02 -1.94 2.71
C GLU A 106 0.53 -0.93 3.76
N LEU A 107 -0.37 -0.23 4.45
CA LEU A 107 -0.06 0.72 5.53
C LEU A 107 0.52 0.03 6.78
N GLY A 108 0.24 -1.23 7.00
CA GLY A 108 0.86 -2.07 8.02
C GLY A 108 0.70 -1.54 9.45
N ASN A 109 1.75 -0.94 10.01
CA ASN A 109 1.75 -0.42 11.38
C ASN A 109 1.35 1.06 11.49
N TYR A 110 0.97 1.71 10.39
CA TYR A 110 0.53 3.09 10.43
C TYR A 110 -0.80 3.22 11.16
N SER A 111 -0.87 4.09 12.16
CA SER A 111 -2.07 4.30 12.99
C SER A 111 -2.65 2.96 13.51
N ASP A 112 -3.90 2.71 13.25
CA ASP A 112 -4.64 1.48 13.57
C ASP A 112 -4.99 0.64 12.33
N ALA A 113 -4.26 0.81 11.21
CA ALA A 113 -4.53 0.14 9.94
C ALA A 113 -4.75 -1.38 10.08
N LYS A 114 -3.96 -2.07 10.92
CA LYS A 114 -4.16 -3.49 11.21
C LYS A 114 -5.51 -3.82 11.83
N GLN A 115 -6.02 -2.95 12.71
CA GLN A 115 -7.35 -3.12 13.28
C GLN A 115 -8.41 -2.85 12.23
N ARG A 116 -8.19 -1.82 11.38
CA ARG A 116 -9.09 -1.49 10.28
C ARG A 116 -9.27 -2.63 9.29
N VAL A 117 -8.23 -3.41 8.97
CA VAL A 117 -8.36 -4.65 8.17
C VAL A 117 -9.41 -5.56 8.78
N ALA A 118 -9.32 -5.87 10.08
CA ALA A 118 -10.27 -6.75 10.75
C ALA A 118 -11.69 -6.17 10.77
N ASP A 119 -11.82 -4.87 10.99
CA ASP A 119 -13.12 -4.18 11.03
C ASP A 119 -13.80 -4.20 9.65
N VAL A 120 -13.03 -3.99 8.56
CA VAL A 120 -13.54 -4.03 7.18
C VAL A 120 -13.92 -5.45 6.77
N GLU A 121 -13.12 -6.47 7.14
CA GLU A 121 -13.49 -7.87 6.92
C GLU A 121 -14.79 -8.26 7.64
N GLU A 122 -15.00 -7.79 8.87
CA GLU A 122 -16.25 -8.04 9.62
C GLU A 122 -17.44 -7.34 8.92
N ALA A 123 -17.27 -6.08 8.50
CA ALA A 123 -18.28 -5.34 7.75
C ALA A 123 -18.66 -6.05 6.44
N GLN A 124 -17.68 -6.57 5.69
CA GLN A 124 -17.90 -7.37 4.48
C GLN A 124 -18.72 -8.63 4.79
N LYS A 125 -18.34 -9.37 5.83
CA LYS A 125 -19.08 -10.59 6.27
C LYS A 125 -20.52 -10.27 6.66
N ASP A 126 -20.74 -9.17 7.36
CA ASP A 126 -22.09 -8.75 7.77
C ASP A 126 -22.92 -8.28 6.58
N LYS A 127 -22.33 -7.59 5.60
CA LYS A 127 -22.99 -7.25 4.33
C LYS A 127 -23.45 -8.51 3.59
N ILE A 128 -22.58 -9.50 3.46
CA ILE A 128 -22.91 -10.80 2.84
C ILE A 128 -24.07 -11.47 3.56
N LYS A 129 -24.03 -11.56 4.91
CA LYS A 129 -25.12 -12.13 5.72
C LYS A 129 -26.45 -11.41 5.49
N LEU A 130 -26.42 -10.08 5.48
CA LEU A 130 -27.61 -9.26 5.26
C LEU A 130 -28.22 -9.49 3.87
N LEU A 131 -27.39 -9.55 2.83
CA LEU A 131 -27.82 -9.80 1.45
C LEU A 131 -28.42 -11.20 1.31
N CYS A 132 -27.77 -12.22 1.90
CA CYS A 132 -28.29 -13.58 1.93
C CYS A 132 -29.63 -13.68 2.65
N ALA A 133 -29.79 -13.03 3.81
CA ALA A 133 -31.04 -12.98 4.56
C ALA A 133 -32.20 -12.36 3.76
N ASN A 134 -31.87 -11.40 2.88
CA ASN A 134 -32.83 -10.76 1.99
C ASN A 134 -33.00 -11.46 0.63
N GLN A 135 -32.45 -12.67 0.46
CA GLN A 135 -32.46 -13.45 -0.78
C GLN A 135 -31.81 -12.76 -1.99
N ARG A 136 -30.91 -11.79 -1.74
CA ARG A 136 -30.14 -11.07 -2.76
C ARG A 136 -28.80 -11.77 -3.01
N TYR A 137 -28.86 -13.06 -3.34
CA TYR A 137 -27.68 -13.93 -3.41
C TYR A 137 -26.67 -13.51 -4.49
N ALA A 138 -27.15 -13.02 -5.65
CA ALA A 138 -26.29 -12.55 -6.71
C ALA A 138 -25.42 -11.33 -6.27
N GLU A 139 -25.99 -10.46 -5.45
CA GLU A 139 -25.27 -9.33 -4.90
C GLU A 139 -24.31 -9.74 -3.75
N ALA A 140 -24.72 -10.73 -2.94
CA ALA A 140 -23.83 -11.28 -1.91
C ALA A 140 -22.57 -11.93 -2.52
N LEU A 141 -22.69 -12.55 -3.67
CA LEU A 141 -21.54 -13.14 -4.39
C LEU A 141 -20.51 -12.12 -4.85
N HIS A 142 -20.92 -10.87 -5.10
CA HIS A 142 -20.02 -9.79 -5.48
C HIS A 142 -18.98 -9.47 -4.39
N PHE A 143 -19.34 -9.68 -3.12
CA PHE A 143 -18.46 -9.44 -1.97
C PHE A 143 -17.62 -10.67 -1.56
N GLN A 144 -17.72 -11.77 -2.29
CA GLN A 144 -16.91 -12.95 -2.07
C GLN A 144 -15.89 -13.05 -3.19
N ASN A 145 -14.63 -12.90 -2.91
CA ASN A 145 -13.55 -13.04 -3.90
C ASN A 145 -13.49 -14.47 -4.47
N LEU A 146 -14.48 -14.81 -5.31
CA LEU A 146 -14.72 -16.14 -5.81
C LEU A 146 -13.86 -16.44 -7.03
N GLN A 147 -13.30 -17.63 -7.06
CA GLN A 147 -12.58 -18.19 -8.21
C GLN A 147 -13.34 -19.33 -8.84
N VAL A 148 -13.10 -19.57 -10.13
CA VAL A 148 -13.66 -20.73 -10.82
C VAL A 148 -13.20 -22.01 -10.13
N GLY A 149 -14.14 -22.85 -9.75
CA GLY A 149 -13.91 -24.08 -9.00
C GLY A 149 -14.18 -23.99 -7.50
N ASP A 150 -14.38 -22.79 -6.96
CA ASP A 150 -14.77 -22.64 -5.55
C ASP A 150 -16.12 -23.28 -5.27
N VAL A 151 -16.24 -23.87 -4.09
CA VAL A 151 -17.50 -24.44 -3.59
C VAL A 151 -18.05 -23.52 -2.51
N ILE A 152 -19.19 -22.92 -2.80
CA ILE A 152 -19.89 -22.03 -1.88
C ILE A 152 -21.15 -22.70 -1.34
N LYS A 153 -21.49 -22.42 -0.09
CA LYS A 153 -22.69 -22.96 0.56
C LYS A 153 -23.69 -21.84 0.78
N PHE A 154 -24.79 -21.86 0.06
CA PHE A 154 -25.93 -21.00 0.40
C PHE A 154 -27.26 -21.60 -0.05
N GLY A 155 -28.30 -21.19 0.65
CA GLY A 155 -29.59 -21.83 0.55
C GLY A 155 -29.60 -23.16 1.29
N GLU A 156 -30.78 -23.59 1.64
CA GLU A 156 -31.01 -24.85 2.33
C GLU A 156 -32.16 -25.60 1.66
N TYR A 157 -31.98 -26.87 1.42
CA TYR A 157 -32.96 -27.73 0.82
C TYR A 157 -32.88 -29.11 1.46
N GLU A 158 -34.01 -29.80 1.52
CA GLU A 158 -34.06 -31.21 1.92
C GLU A 158 -33.51 -32.10 0.80
N GLN A 159 -32.30 -32.62 0.99
CA GLN A 159 -31.53 -33.29 -0.07
C GLN A 159 -31.65 -34.82 0.02
N ASP A 160 -31.77 -35.40 1.22
CA ASP A 160 -31.77 -36.85 1.45
C ASP A 160 -33.14 -37.45 1.83
N ASN A 161 -34.19 -36.62 1.83
CA ASN A 161 -35.53 -36.98 2.20
C ASN A 161 -35.67 -37.47 3.66
N ASN A 162 -34.73 -37.03 4.52
CA ASN A 162 -34.74 -37.31 5.96
C ASN A 162 -35.19 -36.06 6.73
N LEU A 163 -36.47 -35.93 6.97
CA LEU A 163 -37.06 -34.77 7.63
C LEU A 163 -36.62 -34.56 9.10
N GLU A 164 -35.89 -35.53 9.68
CA GLU A 164 -35.44 -35.47 11.08
C GLU A 164 -34.14 -34.68 11.22
N ASN A 165 -33.30 -34.60 10.17
CA ASN A 165 -32.04 -33.80 10.19
C ASN A 165 -32.23 -32.39 9.68
N GLY A 166 -33.41 -32.05 9.14
CA GLY A 166 -33.71 -30.71 8.61
C GLY A 166 -33.18 -30.51 7.19
N LYS A 167 -33.18 -29.24 6.77
CA LYS A 167 -32.67 -28.85 5.45
C LYS A 167 -31.14 -28.74 5.47
N GLU A 168 -30.50 -29.28 4.45
CA GLU A 168 -29.06 -29.20 4.28
C GLU A 168 -28.68 -28.00 3.38
N ALA A 169 -27.51 -27.46 3.64
CA ALA A 169 -26.94 -26.42 2.80
C ALA A 169 -26.61 -26.94 1.40
N ILE A 170 -26.93 -26.18 0.38
CA ILE A 170 -26.66 -26.55 -1.01
C ILE A 170 -25.24 -26.09 -1.36
N ASP A 171 -24.44 -27.02 -1.88
CA ASP A 171 -23.12 -26.73 -2.41
C ASP A 171 -23.22 -26.27 -3.87
N TRP A 172 -22.71 -25.07 -4.14
CA TRP A 172 -22.65 -24.49 -5.47
C TRP A 172 -21.20 -24.40 -5.92
N ILE A 173 -20.93 -24.83 -7.16
CA ILE A 173 -19.59 -24.71 -7.75
C ILE A 173 -19.58 -23.48 -8.64
N VAL A 174 -18.59 -22.61 -8.45
CA VAL A 174 -18.37 -21.45 -9.30
C VAL A 174 -17.82 -21.91 -10.63
N LEU A 175 -18.60 -21.72 -11.72
CA LEU A 175 -18.24 -22.17 -13.06
C LEU A 175 -17.62 -21.05 -13.90
N ASP A 176 -17.91 -19.78 -13.59
CA ASP A 176 -17.42 -18.62 -14.33
C ASP A 176 -17.44 -17.39 -13.41
N VAL A 177 -16.42 -16.57 -13.49
CA VAL A 177 -16.33 -15.26 -12.81
C VAL A 177 -16.13 -14.21 -13.90
N LYS A 178 -17.05 -13.25 -14.00
CA LYS A 178 -16.97 -12.16 -14.97
C LYS A 178 -16.60 -10.88 -14.22
N ASP A 179 -15.56 -10.24 -14.72
CA ASP A 179 -15.24 -8.88 -14.30
C ASP A 179 -16.38 -7.94 -14.74
N ASN A 180 -16.88 -7.13 -13.80
CA ASN A 180 -17.89 -6.11 -14.06
C ASN A 180 -17.23 -4.78 -14.40
#